data_ffacbe61e9dfdcbe35020d5b33d2f49b
#
_entry.id   ffacbe61e9dfdcbe35020d5b33d2f49b
#
_cell.length_a   1.000
_cell.length_b   1.000
_cell.length_c   1.000
_cell.angle_alpha   90.00
_cell.angle_beta   90.00
_cell.angle_gamma   90.00
#
_symmetry.space_group_name_H-M   'P 1'
#
loop_
_entity.id
_entity.type
_entity.pdbx_description
1 polymer ?
#
loop_
_entity_poly.entity_id
_entity_poly.type
_entity_poly.pdbx_seq_one_letter_code
_entity_poly.pdbx_strand_id
1 'polypeptide(L)'
;MKSRKNYMLNTINIGILCLNFDEAKKFYIDNLGFFITMDSIIQCDSGTSRRLTMAHESNKKFSIELMPPSNIEQAHRVGSKGGTINLLTLPTKNIDTLKERLEKTAFFVNYVETPYASFLNVEDPMGNNICLYEPC
;
A
#
# COMPACT_ATOMS: atom_id res chain seq x y z
N MET A 1 -23.21 -29.89 16.90
CA MET A 1 -23.13 -28.75 16.11
C MET A 1 -22.34 -28.99 14.85
N LYS A 2 -22.87 -28.53 13.78
CA LYS A 2 -22.16 -28.65 12.56
C LYS A 2 -20.87 -27.87 12.59
N SER A 3 -19.78 -28.51 12.29
CA SER A 3 -18.51 -27.81 12.23
C SER A 3 -18.57 -26.75 11.11
N ARG A 4 -18.10 -25.57 11.41
CA ARG A 4 -17.85 -24.60 10.40
C ARG A 4 -16.82 -25.13 9.46
N LYS A 5 -17.04 -24.97 8.20
CA LYS A 5 -15.97 -25.19 7.28
C LYS A 5 -14.94 -24.10 7.52
N ASN A 6 -13.74 -24.51 7.82
CA ASN A 6 -12.66 -23.59 8.03
C ASN A 6 -12.11 -23.14 6.67
N TYR A 7 -12.72 -22.12 6.10
CA TYR A 7 -12.13 -21.43 4.98
C TYR A 7 -11.05 -20.53 5.53
N MET A 8 -9.87 -21.07 5.68
CA MET A 8 -8.77 -20.30 6.21
C MET A 8 -8.22 -19.37 5.15
N LEU A 9 -8.37 -18.09 5.38
CA LEU A 9 -7.71 -17.08 4.57
C LEU A 9 -6.31 -16.88 5.15
N ASN A 10 -5.32 -17.40 4.49
CA ASN A 10 -3.95 -17.31 4.97
C ASN A 10 -3.34 -15.93 4.74
N THR A 11 -3.73 -15.28 3.65
CA THR A 11 -3.19 -13.97 3.29
C THR A 11 -4.28 -13.09 2.71
N ILE A 12 -4.14 -11.78 2.90
CA ILE A 12 -4.97 -10.78 2.26
C ILE A 12 -4.09 -10.00 1.31
N ASN A 13 -4.54 -9.87 0.07
CA ASN A 13 -3.78 -9.19 -0.97
C ASN A 13 -4.62 -8.07 -1.57
N ILE A 14 -4.06 -6.85 -1.57
CA ILE A 14 -4.70 -5.69 -2.17
C ILE A 14 -3.95 -5.33 -3.46
N GLY A 15 -4.67 -5.34 -4.58
CA GLY A 15 -4.11 -4.91 -5.85
C GLY A 15 -4.13 -3.39 -5.99
N ILE A 16 -3.02 -2.82 -6.42
CA ILE A 16 -2.87 -1.39 -6.64
C ILE A 16 -2.38 -1.18 -8.07
N LEU A 17 -3.13 -0.43 -8.85
CA LEU A 17 -2.72 -0.08 -10.21
C LEU A 17 -1.49 0.82 -10.18
N CYS A 18 -0.51 0.50 -10.99
CA CYS A 18 0.77 1.19 -10.97
C CYS A 18 1.38 1.24 -12.37
N LEU A 19 1.85 2.42 -12.78
CA LEU A 19 2.56 2.60 -14.04
C LEU A 19 4.08 2.45 -13.87
N ASN A 20 4.62 3.03 -12.82
CA ASN A 20 6.06 3.00 -12.55
C ASN A 20 6.34 2.15 -11.31
N PHE A 21 6.66 0.88 -11.54
CA PHE A 21 6.90 -0.07 -10.47
C PHE A 21 8.12 0.30 -9.62
N ASP A 22 9.14 0.87 -10.24
CA ASP A 22 10.37 1.21 -9.50
C ASP A 22 10.13 2.34 -8.51
N GLU A 23 9.37 3.37 -8.89
CA GLU A 23 9.00 4.44 -7.98
C GLU A 23 8.13 3.94 -6.83
N ALA A 24 7.11 3.13 -7.17
CA ALA A 24 6.20 2.58 -6.16
C ALA A 24 6.94 1.68 -5.19
N LYS A 25 7.76 0.79 -5.71
CA LYS A 25 8.57 -0.12 -4.91
C LYS A 25 9.45 0.66 -3.95
N LYS A 26 10.13 1.67 -4.45
CA LYS A 26 11.02 2.49 -3.64
C LYS A 26 10.26 3.17 -2.50
N PHE A 27 9.09 3.72 -2.79
CA PHE A 27 8.28 4.38 -1.76
C PHE A 27 7.90 3.41 -0.64
N TYR A 28 7.31 2.26 -1.00
CA TYR A 28 6.83 1.31 -0.01
C TYR A 28 7.97 0.66 0.78
N ILE A 29 9.09 0.40 0.15
CA ILE A 29 10.25 -0.19 0.82
C ILE A 29 10.99 0.84 1.68
N ASP A 30 11.40 1.95 1.07
CA ASP A 30 12.27 2.91 1.76
C ASP A 30 11.54 3.71 2.82
N ASN A 31 10.28 4.05 2.58
CA ASN A 31 9.54 4.92 3.50
C ASN A 31 8.62 4.16 4.46
N LEU A 32 8.06 3.04 4.05
CA LEU A 32 7.12 2.30 4.88
C LEU A 32 7.65 0.95 5.37
N GLY A 33 8.82 0.53 4.92
CA GLY A 33 9.45 -0.69 5.42
C GLY A 33 8.89 -2.00 4.88
N PHE A 34 8.23 -1.95 3.73
CA PHE A 34 7.77 -3.18 3.08
C PHE A 34 8.95 -3.91 2.44
N PHE A 35 8.77 -5.19 2.16
CA PHE A 35 9.76 -5.99 1.45
C PHE A 35 9.08 -6.81 0.36
N ILE A 36 9.84 -7.13 -0.70
CA ILE A 36 9.31 -7.85 -1.85
C ILE A 36 9.15 -9.33 -1.50
N THR A 37 7.95 -9.87 -1.72
CA THR A 37 7.69 -11.31 -1.56
C THR A 37 7.63 -12.02 -2.89
N MET A 38 7.30 -11.31 -3.96
CA MET A 38 7.26 -11.87 -5.30
C MET A 38 7.49 -10.76 -6.32
N ASP A 39 8.31 -11.04 -7.34
CA ASP A 39 8.47 -10.16 -8.49
C ASP A 39 8.67 -11.08 -9.70
N SER A 40 7.64 -11.21 -10.53
CA SER A 40 7.68 -12.14 -11.63
C SER A 40 6.98 -11.58 -12.86
N ILE A 41 7.37 -12.12 -14.02
CA ILE A 41 6.70 -11.83 -15.29
C ILE A 41 5.79 -13.00 -15.61
N ILE A 42 4.52 -12.71 -15.84
CA ILE A 42 3.50 -13.71 -16.09
C ILE A 42 3.08 -13.64 -17.55
N GLN A 43 2.99 -14.80 -18.19
CA GLN A 43 2.46 -14.91 -19.54
C GLN A 43 0.94 -14.96 -19.46
N CYS A 44 0.29 -14.18 -20.29
CA CYS A 44 -1.16 -14.20 -20.43
C CYS A 44 -1.53 -14.03 -21.89
N ASP A 45 -2.81 -14.23 -22.21
CA ASP A 45 -3.27 -14.19 -23.61
C ASP A 45 -2.98 -12.85 -24.29
N SER A 46 -2.97 -11.77 -23.54
CA SER A 46 -2.69 -10.43 -24.05
C SER A 46 -1.21 -10.08 -24.07
N GLY A 47 -0.32 -11.04 -23.74
CA GLY A 47 1.12 -10.82 -23.69
C GLY A 47 1.70 -11.09 -22.32
N THR A 48 2.77 -10.37 -21.96
CA THR A 48 3.41 -10.51 -20.65
C THR A 48 2.93 -9.43 -19.70
N SER A 49 2.87 -9.78 -18.41
CA SER A 49 2.53 -8.84 -17.36
C SER A 49 3.46 -9.04 -16.17
N ARG A 50 3.90 -7.95 -15.55
CA ARG A 50 4.70 -8.01 -14.33
C ARG A 50 3.79 -7.98 -13.12
N ARG A 51 4.08 -8.84 -12.15
CA ARG A 51 3.38 -8.85 -10.86
C ARG A 51 4.42 -8.73 -9.76
N LEU A 52 4.20 -7.78 -8.89
CA LEU A 52 5.11 -7.53 -7.78
C LEU A 52 4.30 -7.44 -6.49
N THR A 53 4.62 -8.29 -5.54
CA THR A 53 3.93 -8.35 -4.26
C THR A 53 4.88 -7.96 -3.14
N MET A 54 4.39 -7.17 -2.20
CA MET A 54 5.16 -6.71 -1.04
C MET A 54 4.38 -6.97 0.24
N ALA A 55 5.09 -7.28 1.30
CA ALA A 55 4.53 -7.47 2.64
C ALA A 55 5.34 -6.69 3.65
N HIS A 56 4.83 -6.59 4.88
CA HIS A 56 5.51 -5.93 5.98
C HIS A 56 5.79 -6.91 7.10
N GLU A 57 6.92 -6.75 7.80
CA GLU A 57 7.30 -7.62 8.89
C GLU A 57 6.24 -7.69 9.99
N SER A 58 5.55 -6.58 10.25
CA SER A 58 4.53 -6.52 11.30
C SER A 58 3.31 -7.37 11.00
N ASN A 59 3.02 -7.65 9.73
CA ASN A 59 1.91 -8.50 9.34
C ASN A 59 2.15 -9.12 7.97
N LYS A 60 2.81 -10.26 7.96
CA LYS A 60 3.16 -10.95 6.70
C LYS A 60 1.96 -11.57 6.00
N LYS A 61 0.80 -11.60 6.65
CA LYS A 61 -0.42 -12.12 6.04
C LYS A 61 -1.16 -11.07 5.20
N PHE A 62 -0.71 -9.84 5.22
CA PHE A 62 -1.24 -8.76 4.40
C PHE A 62 -0.20 -8.37 3.35
N SER A 63 -0.62 -8.31 2.10
CA SER A 63 0.25 -7.96 0.98
C SER A 63 -0.35 -6.86 0.13
N ILE A 64 0.52 -6.12 -0.52
CA ILE A 64 0.19 -5.17 -1.58
C ILE A 64 0.72 -5.75 -2.88
N GLU A 65 -0.11 -5.82 -3.89
CA GLU A 65 0.32 -6.26 -5.21
C GLU A 65 0.25 -5.11 -6.19
N LEU A 66 1.38 -4.75 -6.79
CA LEU A 66 1.42 -3.74 -7.84
C LEU A 66 1.04 -4.41 -9.16
N MET A 67 0.08 -3.81 -9.86
CA MET A 67 -0.48 -4.35 -11.08
C MET A 67 -0.44 -3.30 -12.19
N PRO A 68 0.05 -3.63 -13.39
CA PRO A 68 -0.02 -2.69 -14.49
C PRO A 68 -1.47 -2.57 -14.98
N PRO A 69 -1.87 -1.39 -15.47
CA PRO A 69 -3.19 -1.25 -16.08
C PRO A 69 -3.31 -2.15 -17.31
N SER A 70 -4.48 -2.79 -17.45
CA SER A 70 -4.75 -3.67 -18.59
C SER A 70 -5.40 -2.93 -19.76
N ASN A 71 -5.89 -1.72 -19.54
CA ASN A 71 -6.58 -0.92 -20.55
C ASN A 71 -6.53 0.56 -20.17
N ILE A 72 -7.02 1.41 -21.07
CA ILE A 72 -7.02 2.85 -20.87
C ILE A 72 -7.85 3.27 -19.66
N GLU A 73 -8.98 2.63 -19.44
CA GLU A 73 -9.82 2.94 -18.29
C GLU A 73 -9.08 2.70 -16.98
N GLN A 74 -8.39 1.56 -16.87
CA GLN A 74 -7.59 1.29 -15.68
C GLN A 74 -6.42 2.27 -15.55
N ALA A 75 -5.79 2.63 -16.68
CA ALA A 75 -4.69 3.59 -16.65
C ALA A 75 -5.14 4.94 -16.09
N HIS A 76 -6.36 5.36 -16.41
CA HIS A 76 -6.93 6.60 -15.88
C HIS A 76 -7.27 6.51 -14.40
N ARG A 77 -7.36 5.32 -13.83
CA ARG A 77 -7.68 5.12 -12.43
C ARG A 77 -6.46 4.90 -11.54
N VAL A 78 -5.27 4.95 -12.09
CA VAL A 78 -4.05 4.87 -11.27
C VAL A 78 -4.06 6.00 -10.26
N GLY A 79 -3.87 5.65 -8.98
CA GLY A 79 -3.86 6.63 -7.90
C GLY A 79 -5.23 7.01 -7.35
N SER A 80 -6.31 6.42 -7.85
CA SER A 80 -7.66 6.76 -7.42
C SER A 80 -8.43 5.59 -6.82
N LYS A 81 -7.74 4.52 -6.41
CA LYS A 81 -8.40 3.32 -5.88
C LYS A 81 -9.23 3.61 -4.63
N GLY A 82 -8.72 4.45 -3.76
CA GLY A 82 -9.46 4.88 -2.55
C GLY A 82 -10.40 6.04 -2.79
N GLY A 83 -10.47 6.58 -4.00
CA GLY A 83 -11.22 7.80 -4.28
C GLY A 83 -10.64 8.97 -3.50
N THR A 84 -11.46 9.62 -2.70
CA THR A 84 -11.04 10.74 -1.85
C THR A 84 -10.72 10.31 -0.42
N ILE A 85 -10.81 9.03 -0.12
CA ILE A 85 -10.48 8.50 1.20
C ILE A 85 -9.16 7.74 1.15
N ASN A 86 -8.69 7.31 2.31
CA ASN A 86 -7.45 6.57 2.40
C ASN A 86 -7.58 5.19 1.76
N LEU A 87 -6.60 4.85 0.92
CA LEU A 87 -6.48 3.49 0.40
C LEU A 87 -6.10 2.52 1.52
N LEU A 88 -5.14 2.92 2.34
CA LEU A 88 -4.63 2.14 3.46
C LEU A 88 -4.63 3.00 4.71
N THR A 89 -4.98 2.38 5.84
CA THR A 89 -4.82 2.98 7.16
C THR A 89 -3.98 2.01 7.98
N LEU A 90 -2.80 2.44 8.37
CA LEU A 90 -1.78 1.57 8.95
C LEU A 90 -1.42 2.04 10.36
N PRO A 91 -1.69 1.23 11.38
CA PRO A 91 -1.22 1.57 12.73
C PRO A 91 0.30 1.48 12.80
N THR A 92 0.89 2.38 13.54
CA THR A 92 2.34 2.41 13.72
C THR A 92 2.69 2.76 15.15
N LYS A 93 3.94 2.51 15.50
CA LYS A 93 4.47 2.91 16.80
C LYS A 93 5.44 4.06 16.62
N ASN A 94 6.02 4.77 16.78
CA ASN A 94 7.01 5.81 16.51
C ASN A 94 6.61 6.74 15.37
N ILE A 95 5.37 7.24 15.43
CA ILE A 95 4.89 8.13 14.38
C ILE A 95 5.71 9.40 14.25
N ASP A 96 6.32 9.88 15.35
CA ASP A 96 7.16 11.06 15.28
C ASP A 96 8.39 10.87 14.42
N THR A 97 9.01 9.69 14.50
CA THR A 97 10.16 9.36 13.65
C THR A 97 9.76 9.28 12.19
N LEU A 98 8.61 8.68 11.92
CA LEU A 98 8.06 8.62 10.55
C LEU A 98 7.75 10.02 10.03
N LYS A 99 7.14 10.85 10.87
CA LYS A 99 6.83 12.24 10.51
C LYS A 99 8.08 13.00 10.12
N GLU A 100 9.12 12.93 10.94
CA GLU A 100 10.38 13.64 10.67
C GLU A 100 10.96 13.24 9.31
N ARG A 101 10.90 11.95 9.00
CA ARG A 101 11.44 11.44 7.74
C ARG A 101 10.57 11.82 6.55
N LEU A 102 9.26 11.64 6.67
CA LEU A 102 8.34 11.82 5.56
C LEU A 102 8.01 13.27 5.25
N GLU A 103 8.01 14.16 6.25
CA GLU A 103 7.72 15.57 5.99
C GLU A 103 8.78 16.25 5.13
N LYS A 104 9.95 15.65 4.98
CA LYS A 104 11.00 16.14 4.10
C LYS A 104 10.83 15.66 2.66
N THR A 105 9.82 14.84 2.39
CA THR A 105 9.57 14.28 1.07
C THR A 105 8.36 14.94 0.42
N ALA A 106 8.23 14.75 -0.89
CA ALA A 106 7.05 15.22 -1.63
C ALA A 106 5.80 14.40 -1.31
N PHE A 107 5.94 13.30 -0.58
CA PHE A 107 4.81 12.41 -0.24
C PHE A 107 4.00 12.90 0.95
N PHE A 108 4.55 13.80 1.75
CA PHE A 108 3.88 14.31 2.94
C PHE A 108 2.66 15.16 2.58
N VAL A 109 1.52 14.88 3.20
CA VAL A 109 0.30 15.66 3.05
C VAL A 109 0.07 16.51 4.29
N ASN A 110 -0.13 15.88 5.44
CA ASN A 110 -0.30 16.60 6.70
C ASN A 110 -0.10 15.69 7.90
N TYR A 111 -0.05 16.31 9.07
CA TYR A 111 0.03 15.61 10.35
C TYR A 111 -1.01 16.23 11.28
N VAL A 112 -1.83 15.40 11.90
CA VAL A 112 -2.93 15.84 12.76
C VAL A 112 -2.87 15.11 14.08
N GLU A 113 -2.91 15.86 15.19
CA GLU A 113 -3.00 15.28 16.52
C GLU A 113 -4.41 15.47 17.05
N THR A 114 -4.94 14.41 17.65
CA THR A 114 -6.22 14.44 18.34
C THR A 114 -6.05 13.88 19.75
N PRO A 115 -7.04 14.03 20.64
CA PRO A 115 -6.95 13.41 21.96
C PRO A 115 -6.86 11.88 21.93
N TYR A 116 -7.22 11.25 20.81
CA TYR A 116 -7.27 9.79 20.69
C TYR A 116 -6.11 9.19 19.93
N ALA A 117 -5.55 9.91 18.97
CA ALA A 117 -4.50 9.39 18.13
C ALA A 117 -3.81 10.52 17.36
N SER A 118 -2.61 10.22 16.87
CA SER A 118 -1.90 11.06 15.91
C SER A 118 -1.99 10.44 14.54
N PHE A 119 -2.19 11.27 13.51
CA PHE A 119 -2.38 10.83 12.13
C PHE A 119 -1.37 11.50 11.22
N LEU A 120 -0.67 10.70 10.45
CA LEU A 120 0.28 11.15 9.44
C LEU A 120 -0.26 10.73 8.08
N ASN A 121 -0.65 11.69 7.27
CA ASN A 121 -1.22 11.43 5.96
C ASN A 121 -0.18 11.67 4.87
N VAL A 122 -0.04 10.70 3.98
CA VAL A 122 0.90 10.74 2.87
C VAL A 122 0.21 10.29 1.59
N GLU A 123 0.80 10.63 0.45
CA GLU A 123 0.40 10.11 -0.85
C GLU A 123 1.52 9.23 -1.40
N ASP A 124 1.16 8.08 -1.96
CA ASP A 124 2.15 7.27 -2.64
C ASP A 124 2.48 7.89 -4.02
N PRO A 125 3.49 7.36 -4.76
CA PRO A 125 3.88 7.96 -6.05
C PRO A 125 2.77 7.95 -7.10
N MET A 126 1.75 7.11 -6.97
CA MET A 126 0.62 7.08 -7.88
C MET A 126 -0.47 8.08 -7.50
N GLY A 127 -0.42 8.63 -6.29
CA GLY A 127 -1.45 9.54 -5.78
C GLY A 127 -2.44 8.90 -4.83
N ASN A 128 -2.23 7.66 -4.40
CA ASN A 128 -3.10 7.02 -3.42
C ASN A 128 -2.86 7.60 -2.02
N ASN A 129 -3.93 7.87 -1.30
CA ASN A 129 -3.87 8.40 0.06
C ASN A 129 -3.62 7.28 1.06
N ILE A 130 -2.64 7.47 1.91
CA ILE A 130 -2.28 6.51 2.97
C ILE A 130 -2.23 7.24 4.30
N CYS A 131 -2.88 6.67 5.30
CA CYS A 131 -2.87 7.20 6.65
C CYS A 131 -2.07 6.28 7.57
N LEU A 132 -1.08 6.84 8.23
CA LEU A 132 -0.36 6.17 9.31
C LEU A 132 -0.87 6.76 10.61
N TYR A 133 -1.16 5.95 11.60
CA TYR A 133 -1.65 6.49 12.86
C TYR A 133 -1.07 5.75 14.06
N GLU A 134 -0.97 6.49 15.16
CA GLU A 134 -0.55 5.94 16.45
C GLU A 134 -1.59 6.32 17.50
N PRO A 135 -2.27 5.35 18.12
CA PRO A 135 -3.20 5.62 19.21
C PRO A 135 -2.48 6.21 20.43
N CYS A 136 -3.15 7.08 21.13
CA CYS A 136 -2.65 7.61 22.40
C CYS A 136 -2.69 6.58 23.52
#